data_a0ec2bfaa8273792c3ba43099ed4dd0d
#
_entry.id   a0ec2bfaa8273792c3ba43099ed4dd0d
#
_cell.length_a   1.000
_cell.length_b   1.000
_cell.length_c   1.000
_cell.angle_alpha   90.00
_cell.angle_beta   90.00
_cell.angle_gamma   90.00
#
_symmetry.space_group_name_H-M   'P 1'
#
loop_
_entity.id
_entity.type
_entity.pdbx_description
1 polymer ?
#
loop_
_entity_poly.entity_id
_entity_poly.type
_entity_poly.pdbx_seq_one_letter_code
_entity_poly.pdbx_strand_id
1 'polypeptide(L)'
;MQITTIGLDIVKNVFQVHGIDAAEKVVVRKRLRRSQVLKFFASLPPCLIGMEACATAHYWARELTKLGHEVRLMPAKDVKAYVLSLIHI
;
A
#
# COMPACT_ATOMS: atom_id res chain seq x y z
N MET A 1 5.04 -9.42 -14.28
CA MET A 1 5.15 -8.04 -13.80
C MET A 1 5.13 -8.05 -12.28
N GLN A 2 6.16 -7.53 -11.66
CA GLN A 2 6.33 -7.66 -10.22
C GLN A 2 6.25 -6.30 -9.54
N ILE A 3 5.30 -6.17 -8.61
CA ILE A 3 5.15 -4.96 -7.81
C ILE A 3 6.22 -4.96 -6.72
N THR A 4 6.98 -3.88 -6.60
CA THR A 4 8.02 -3.76 -5.58
C THR A 4 7.62 -2.82 -4.44
N THR A 5 6.85 -1.80 -4.74
CA THR A 5 6.49 -0.77 -3.78
C THR A 5 5.03 -0.36 -3.95
N ILE A 6 4.34 -0.19 -2.83
CA ILE A 6 2.93 0.20 -2.82
C ILE A 6 2.71 1.37 -1.88
N GLY A 7 1.96 2.36 -2.36
CA GLY A 7 1.37 3.38 -1.49
C GLY A 7 -0.06 2.97 -1.19
N LEU A 8 -0.40 2.84 0.09
CA LEU A 8 -1.73 2.44 0.53
C LEU A 8 -2.37 3.59 1.29
N ASP A 9 -3.46 4.11 0.75
CA ASP A 9 -4.20 5.20 1.35
C ASP A 9 -5.58 4.70 1.79
N ILE A 10 -5.98 5.06 3.02
CA ILE A 10 -7.27 4.64 3.59
C ILE A 10 -8.17 5.87 3.68
N VAL A 11 -9.25 5.87 2.92
CA VAL A 11 -10.23 6.95 2.91
C VAL A 11 -11.63 6.36 3.08
N LYS A 12 -12.28 6.66 4.21
CA LYS A 12 -13.68 6.26 4.48
C LYS A 12 -13.94 4.78 4.17
N ASN A 13 -13.16 3.88 4.73
CA ASN A 13 -13.27 2.43 4.53
C ASN A 13 -12.93 1.94 3.12
N VAL A 14 -12.41 2.83 2.27
CA VAL A 14 -11.90 2.47 0.96
C VAL A 14 -10.39 2.52 0.98
N PHE A 15 -9.76 1.47 0.51
CA PHE A 15 -8.31 1.36 0.47
C PHE A 15 -7.84 1.58 -0.96
N GLN A 16 -7.13 2.68 -1.18
CA GLN A 16 -6.58 2.98 -2.50
C GLN A 16 -5.15 2.45 -2.59
N VAL A 17 -4.91 1.65 -3.60
CA VAL A 17 -3.62 1.00 -3.83
C VAL A 17 -2.97 1.59 -5.05
N HIS A 18 -1.73 2.07 -4.89
CA HIS A 18 -0.89 2.54 -6.00
C HIS A 18 0.41 1.74 -5.94
N GLY A 19 0.62 0.88 -6.93
CA GLY A 19 1.81 0.02 -6.96
C GLY A 19 2.70 0.31 -8.16
N ILE A 20 4.01 0.22 -7.95
CA ILE A 20 5.00 0.33 -9.01
C ILE A 20 5.88 -0.90 -9.07
N ASP A 21 6.46 -1.16 -10.24
CA ASP A 21 7.41 -2.25 -10.44
C ASP A 21 8.86 -1.76 -10.23
N ALA A 22 9.84 -2.62 -10.47
CA ALA A 22 11.26 -2.28 -10.33
C ALA A 22 11.71 -1.20 -11.30
N ALA A 23 11.00 -0.99 -12.41
CA ALA A 23 11.27 0.07 -13.38
C ALA A 23 10.52 1.37 -13.05
N GLU A 24 9.93 1.44 -11.85
CA GLU A 24 9.18 2.61 -11.36
C GLU A 24 7.96 2.96 -12.21
N LYS A 25 7.41 1.98 -12.92
CA LYS A 25 6.18 2.18 -13.67
C LYS A 25 4.98 1.85 -12.79
N VAL A 26 3.94 2.67 -12.90
CA VAL A 26 2.67 2.41 -12.20
C VAL A 26 2.00 1.21 -12.87
N VAL A 27 1.94 0.10 -12.15
CA VAL A 27 1.37 -1.14 -12.66
C VAL A 27 0.04 -1.51 -12.02
N VAL A 28 -0.29 -0.86 -10.89
CA VAL A 28 -1.56 -1.10 -10.20
C VAL A 28 -2.12 0.22 -9.69
N ARG A 29 -3.39 0.47 -10.02
CA ARG A 29 -4.23 1.47 -9.37
C ARG A 29 -5.52 0.77 -9.05
N LYS A 30 -5.84 0.62 -7.78
CA LYS A 30 -6.99 -0.18 -7.41
C LYS A 30 -7.63 0.36 -6.15
N ARG A 31 -8.95 0.25 -6.10
CA ARG A 31 -9.71 0.51 -4.88
C ARG A 31 -10.14 -0.82 -4.31
N LEU A 32 -9.90 -1.00 -3.02
CA LEU A 32 -10.27 -2.22 -2.33
C LEU A 32 -11.23 -1.90 -1.19
N ARG A 33 -12.20 -2.78 -1.00
CA ARG A 33 -12.99 -2.79 0.22
C ARG A 33 -12.18 -3.45 1.31
N ARG A 34 -12.53 -3.17 2.56
CA ARG A 34 -11.87 -3.76 3.72
C ARG A 34 -11.77 -5.28 3.61
N SER A 35 -12.84 -5.94 3.16
CA SER A 35 -12.89 -7.40 3.03
C SER A 35 -11.95 -7.95 1.94
N GLN A 36 -11.44 -7.11 1.06
CA GLN A 36 -10.60 -7.53 -0.06
C GLN A 36 -9.11 -7.31 0.19
N VAL A 37 -8.76 -6.53 1.23
CA VAL A 37 -7.38 -6.06 1.44
C VAL A 37 -6.42 -7.22 1.65
N LEU A 38 -6.68 -8.09 2.62
CA LEU A 38 -5.76 -9.17 2.94
C LEU A 38 -5.63 -10.17 1.79
N LYS A 39 -6.72 -10.46 1.11
CA LYS A 39 -6.73 -11.36 -0.02
C LYS A 39 -5.88 -10.81 -1.16
N PHE A 40 -6.02 -9.52 -1.44
CA PHE A 40 -5.23 -8.89 -2.49
C PHE A 40 -3.73 -8.93 -2.17
N PHE A 41 -3.36 -8.53 -0.95
CA PHE A 41 -1.94 -8.50 -0.57
C PHE A 41 -1.35 -9.89 -0.39
N ALA A 42 -2.16 -10.89 -0.05
CA ALA A 42 -1.69 -12.27 0.03
C ALA A 42 -1.32 -12.83 -1.34
N SER A 43 -1.90 -12.28 -2.41
CA SER A 43 -1.62 -12.73 -3.77
C SER A 43 -0.34 -12.11 -4.35
N LEU A 44 0.24 -11.13 -3.66
CA LEU A 44 1.43 -10.43 -4.15
C LEU A 44 2.72 -11.01 -3.56
N PRO A 45 3.82 -11.00 -4.31
CA PRO A 45 5.12 -11.27 -3.72
C PRO A 45 5.46 -10.18 -2.70
N PRO A 46 6.39 -10.44 -1.77
CA PRO A 46 6.77 -9.45 -0.77
C PRO A 46 7.14 -8.11 -1.38
N CYS A 47 6.57 -7.03 -0.84
CA CYS A 47 6.85 -5.68 -1.34
C CYS A 47 6.88 -4.70 -0.19
N LEU A 48 7.32 -3.47 -0.47
CA LEU A 48 7.34 -2.38 0.50
C LEU A 48 6.01 -1.64 0.42
N ILE A 49 5.35 -1.48 1.57
CA ILE A 49 4.06 -0.80 1.66
C ILE A 49 4.19 0.43 2.56
N GLY A 50 3.93 1.61 2.00
CA GLY A 50 3.84 2.84 2.77
C GLY A 50 2.39 3.16 3.06
N MET A 51 2.05 3.44 4.31
CA MET A 51 0.68 3.78 4.69
C MET A 51 0.63 4.79 5.81
N GLU A 52 -0.50 5.50 5.91
CA GLU A 52 -0.70 6.52 6.91
C GLU A 52 -0.78 5.94 8.32
N ALA A 53 -0.07 6.57 9.26
CA ALA A 53 -0.14 6.21 10.67
C ALA A 53 -1.43 6.78 11.26
N CYS A 54 -2.43 5.91 11.43
CA CYS A 54 -3.71 6.25 12.04
C CYS A 54 -4.15 5.13 12.97
N ALA A 55 -5.29 5.31 13.63
CA ALA A 55 -5.76 4.35 14.64
C ALA A 55 -5.87 2.91 14.12
N THR A 56 -6.32 2.72 12.89
CA THR A 56 -6.49 1.39 12.30
C THR A 56 -5.25 0.89 11.59
N ALA A 57 -4.26 1.75 11.35
CA ALA A 57 -3.06 1.39 10.58
C ALA A 57 -2.24 0.31 11.27
N HIS A 58 -2.18 0.31 12.61
CA HIS A 58 -1.41 -0.70 13.33
C HIS A 58 -1.95 -2.11 13.13
N TYR A 59 -3.26 -2.24 13.06
CA TYR A 59 -3.88 -3.53 12.75
C TYR A 59 -3.46 -4.00 11.36
N TRP A 60 -3.60 -3.13 10.36
CA TRP A 60 -3.26 -3.46 8.98
C TRP A 60 -1.77 -3.72 8.79
N ALA A 61 -0.93 -2.93 9.47
CA ALA A 61 0.51 -3.13 9.43
C ALA A 61 0.89 -4.53 9.94
N ARG A 62 0.28 -4.96 11.03
CA ARG A 62 0.53 -6.30 11.56
C ARG A 62 0.09 -7.39 10.58
N GLU A 63 -1.12 -7.25 10.03
CA GLU A 63 -1.65 -8.26 9.11
C GLU A 63 -0.85 -8.33 7.82
N LEU A 64 -0.47 -7.19 7.27
CA LEU A 64 0.34 -7.15 6.05
C LEU A 64 1.75 -7.69 6.29
N THR A 65 2.31 -7.43 7.46
CA THR A 65 3.62 -7.98 7.84
C THR A 65 3.57 -9.50 7.94
N LYS A 66 2.48 -10.05 8.46
CA LYS A 66 2.29 -11.50 8.51
C LYS A 66 2.27 -12.14 7.13
N LEU A 67 1.83 -11.38 6.12
CA LEU A 67 1.83 -11.85 4.74
C LEU A 67 3.19 -11.76 4.05
N GLY A 68 4.20 -11.25 4.77
CA GLY A 68 5.56 -11.17 4.24
C GLY A 68 5.95 -9.81 3.69
N HIS A 69 5.09 -8.80 3.81
CA HIS A 69 5.40 -7.46 3.30
C HIS A 69 6.14 -6.63 4.35
N GLU A 70 6.94 -5.68 3.87
CA GLU A 70 7.55 -4.67 4.74
C GLU A 70 6.64 -3.46 4.77
N VAL A 71 6.18 -3.08 5.97
CA VAL A 71 5.23 -1.97 6.12
C VAL A 71 5.91 -0.80 6.81
N ARG A 72 5.73 0.41 6.27
CA ARG A 72 6.21 1.64 6.88
C ARG A 72 5.04 2.57 7.11
N LEU A 73 4.89 2.99 8.37
CA LEU A 73 3.86 3.96 8.76
C LEU A 73 4.48 5.36 8.71
N MET A 74 3.71 6.33 8.23
CA MET A 74 4.18 7.70 8.10
C MET A 74 3.01 8.67 8.29
N PRO A 75 3.27 9.97 8.60
CA PRO A 75 2.20 10.96 8.69
C PRO A 75 1.42 11.08 7.38
N ALA A 76 0.15 11.46 7.46
CA ALA A 76 -0.72 11.56 6.29
C ALA A 76 -0.12 12.36 5.13
N LYS A 77 0.50 13.51 5.45
CA LYS A 77 1.13 14.35 4.42
C LYS A 77 2.27 13.64 3.70
N ASP A 78 2.98 12.77 4.41
CA ASP A 78 4.11 12.04 3.83
C ASP A 78 3.63 10.89 2.96
N VAL A 79 2.52 10.24 3.32
CA VAL A 79 1.90 9.22 2.46
C VAL A 79 1.45 9.84 1.16
N LYS A 80 0.81 11.01 1.23
CA LYS A 80 0.35 11.71 0.04
C LYS A 80 1.50 12.05 -0.89
N ALA A 81 2.59 12.58 -0.35
CA ALA A 81 3.79 12.89 -1.11
C ALA A 81 4.42 11.63 -1.70
N TYR A 82 4.45 10.55 -0.92
CA TYR A 82 4.96 9.25 -1.35
C TYR A 82 4.16 8.69 -2.53
N VAL A 83 2.83 8.70 -2.41
CA VAL A 83 1.95 8.21 -3.48
C VAL A 83 2.10 9.07 -4.74
N LEU A 84 2.16 10.41 -4.59
CA LEU A 84 2.38 11.31 -5.73
C LEU A 84 3.72 11.04 -6.41
N SER A 85 4.75 10.76 -5.63
CA SER A 85 6.06 10.40 -6.16
C SER A 85 5.99 9.12 -7.01
N LEU A 86 5.24 8.12 -6.54
CA LEU A 86 5.04 6.88 -7.28
C LEU A 86 4.29 7.10 -8.59
N ILE A 87 3.36 8.04 -8.61
CA ILE A 87 2.54 8.32 -9.78
C ILE A 87 3.29 9.12 -10.85
N HIS A 88 4.22 9.97 -10.42
CA HIS A 88 4.94 10.88 -11.30
C HIS A 88 6.25 10.33 -11.86
N ILE A 89 6.56 9.13 -11.53
CA ILE A 89 7.80 8.51 -12.03
C ILE A 89 7.65 7.99 -13.45
#